data_94837a28bca00d5b9c1397e51723431e
#
_entry.id   94837a28bca00d5b9c1397e51723431e
#
_cell.length_a   1.000
_cell.length_b   1.000
_cell.length_c   1.000
_cell.angle_alpha   90.00
_cell.angle_beta   90.00
_cell.angle_gamma   90.00
#
_symmetry.space_group_name_H-M   'P 1'
#
loop_
_entity.id
_entity.type
_entity.pdbx_description
1 polymer ?
#
loop_
_entity_poly.entity_id
_entity_poly.type
_entity_poly.pdbx_seq_one_letter_code
_entity_poly.pdbx_strand_id
1 'polypeptide(L)'
;MVKKNIYWYALYTKPRTELKVAQRLEALGVAVYVPTRTEVRQWSDRKKKVTVCMLPSMVLVCLEEKDTAMVFNVPGVVRYLFEEGKRAVIRDEEIKAMQAFLEREVAEQAAGLQIGDKVAVPKINQQATVIALQGKKCLARLTRLGAVVSFQLQ
;
A
#
# COMPACT_ATOMS: atom_id res chain seq x y z
N MET A 1 -17.29 -6.91 28.86
CA MET A 1 -16.10 -6.65 28.03
C MET A 1 -16.50 -5.79 26.85
N VAL A 2 -16.00 -4.58 26.79
CA VAL A 2 -16.36 -3.66 25.70
C VAL A 2 -15.52 -4.01 24.47
N LYS A 3 -16.17 -4.33 23.37
CA LYS A 3 -15.48 -4.52 22.09
C LYS A 3 -14.99 -3.17 21.61
N LYS A 4 -13.68 -3.05 21.45
CA LYS A 4 -13.10 -1.86 20.85
C LYS A 4 -13.31 -1.91 19.33
N ASN A 5 -13.85 -0.82 18.78
CA ASN A 5 -14.04 -0.69 17.33
C ASN A 5 -12.73 -0.22 16.70
N ILE A 6 -11.77 -1.14 16.58
CA ILE A 6 -10.46 -0.87 16.00
C ILE A 6 -10.48 -1.36 14.56
N TYR A 7 -10.11 -0.46 13.65
CA TYR A 7 -10.10 -0.77 12.21
C TYR A 7 -8.85 -0.21 11.56
N TRP A 8 -8.48 -0.79 10.44
CA TRP A 8 -7.48 -0.23 9.55
C TRP A 8 -8.16 0.75 8.59
N TYR A 9 -7.58 1.94 8.48
CA TYR A 9 -8.03 2.97 7.55
C TYR A 9 -6.89 3.37 6.63
N ALA A 10 -7.23 3.83 5.43
CA ALA A 10 -6.26 4.40 4.52
C ALA A 10 -6.24 5.92 4.69
N LEU A 11 -5.06 6.47 4.91
CA LEU A 11 -4.87 7.88 5.20
C LEU A 11 -4.00 8.51 4.12
N TYR A 12 -4.53 9.51 3.42
CA TYR A 12 -3.75 10.24 2.42
C TYR A 12 -2.77 11.18 3.08
N THR A 13 -1.57 11.24 2.51
CA THR A 13 -0.50 12.12 2.95
C THR A 13 -0.03 12.98 1.79
N LYS A 14 0.75 14.01 2.10
CA LYS A 14 1.47 14.73 1.06
C LYS A 14 2.49 13.82 0.40
N PRO A 15 2.78 14.01 -0.91
CA PRO A 15 3.76 13.18 -1.61
C PRO A 15 5.12 13.18 -0.89
N ARG A 16 5.76 12.01 -0.86
CA ARG A 16 7.09 11.80 -0.27
C ARG A 16 7.17 12.00 1.24
N THR A 17 6.03 12.08 1.94
CA THR A 17 6.03 12.23 3.40
C THR A 17 5.51 11.00 4.12
N GLU A 18 5.24 9.92 3.42
CA GLU A 18 4.59 8.72 3.96
C GLU A 18 5.35 8.17 5.18
N LEU A 19 6.66 8.01 5.06
CA LEU A 19 7.47 7.46 6.15
C LEU A 19 7.57 8.42 7.33
N LYS A 20 7.67 9.72 7.08
CA LYS A 20 7.69 10.72 8.14
C LYS A 20 6.36 10.77 8.89
N VAL A 21 5.26 10.72 8.17
CA VAL A 21 3.92 10.68 8.76
C VAL A 21 3.78 9.42 9.59
N ALA A 22 4.22 8.27 9.07
CA ALA A 22 4.17 7.01 9.79
C ALA A 22 4.94 7.09 11.12
N GLN A 23 6.15 7.64 11.10
CA GLN A 23 6.95 7.80 12.31
C GLN A 23 6.26 8.68 13.35
N ARG A 24 5.67 9.78 12.90
CA ARG A 24 4.97 10.71 13.79
C ARG A 24 3.71 10.09 14.38
N LEU A 25 2.98 9.30 13.60
CA LEU A 25 1.81 8.58 14.09
C LEU A 25 2.20 7.50 15.09
N GLU A 26 3.26 6.76 14.82
CA GLU A 26 3.76 5.76 15.77
C GLU A 26 4.16 6.40 17.09
N ALA A 27 4.74 7.60 17.05
CA ALA A 27 5.08 8.34 18.26
C ALA A 27 3.84 8.72 19.09
N LEU A 28 2.68 8.81 18.46
CA LEU A 28 1.39 9.04 19.14
C LEU A 28 0.73 7.74 19.62
N GLY A 29 1.35 6.61 19.39
CA GLY A 29 0.79 5.32 19.78
C GLY A 29 -0.13 4.69 18.75
N VAL A 30 -0.17 5.21 17.53
CA VAL A 30 -1.00 4.67 16.46
C VAL A 30 -0.22 3.59 15.73
N ALA A 31 -0.85 2.42 15.54
CA ALA A 31 -0.26 1.38 14.71
C ALA A 31 -0.37 1.78 13.23
N VAL A 32 0.76 1.75 12.53
CA VAL A 32 0.85 2.21 11.14
C VAL A 32 1.49 1.12 10.31
N TYR A 33 1.02 0.96 9.09
CA TYR A 33 1.65 0.09 8.10
C TYR A 33 1.85 0.86 6.81
N VAL A 34 3.11 0.94 6.38
CA VAL A 34 3.48 1.54 5.09
C VAL A 34 4.16 0.45 4.28
N PRO A 35 3.45 -0.16 3.31
CA PRO A 35 4.08 -1.18 2.48
C PRO A 35 5.16 -0.55 1.61
N THR A 36 6.39 -1.03 1.78
CA THR A 36 7.54 -0.55 1.03
C THR A 36 8.29 -1.73 0.44
N ARG A 37 9.05 -1.46 -0.61
CA ARG A 37 9.99 -2.43 -1.14
C ARG A 37 11.28 -1.72 -1.54
N THR A 38 12.35 -2.46 -1.62
CA THR A 38 13.64 -1.94 -2.07
C THR A 38 13.81 -2.25 -3.55
N GLU A 39 14.11 -1.22 -4.34
CA GLU A 39 14.41 -1.35 -5.77
C GLU A 39 15.85 -0.95 -6.01
N VAL A 40 16.48 -1.61 -6.98
CA VAL A 40 17.78 -1.20 -7.48
C VAL A 40 17.55 -0.35 -8.73
N ARG A 41 17.95 0.91 -8.67
CA ARG A 41 17.83 1.81 -9.82
C ARG A 41 19.21 2.04 -10.43
N GLN A 42 19.26 1.98 -11.75
CA GLN A 42 20.47 2.27 -12.50
C GLN A 42 20.53 3.77 -12.78
N TRP A 43 21.51 4.42 -12.17
CA TRP A 43 21.82 5.83 -12.48
C TRP A 43 22.94 5.84 -13.50
N SER A 44 23.22 7.00 -14.09
CA SER A 44 24.20 7.11 -15.17
C SER A 44 25.60 6.59 -14.80
N ASP A 45 25.97 6.65 -13.53
CA ASP A 45 27.28 6.28 -13.04
C ASP A 45 27.30 5.11 -12.05
N ARG A 46 26.14 4.70 -11.52
CA ARG A 46 26.10 3.66 -10.49
C ARG A 46 24.70 3.09 -10.28
N LYS A 47 24.66 1.92 -9.65
CA LYS A 47 23.41 1.34 -9.15
C LYS A 47 23.16 1.81 -7.72
N LYS A 48 21.93 2.17 -7.42
CA LYS A 48 21.53 2.61 -6.08
C LYS A 48 20.30 1.88 -5.63
N LYS A 49 20.30 1.43 -4.35
CA LYS A 49 19.11 0.86 -3.72
C LYS A 49 18.22 1.99 -3.22
N VAL A 50 16.94 1.93 -3.56
CA VAL A 50 15.94 2.93 -3.13
C VAL A 50 14.77 2.22 -2.48
N THR A 51 14.26 2.81 -1.39
CA THR A 51 13.03 2.34 -0.75
C THR A 51 11.85 3.03 -1.41
N VAL A 52 10.91 2.25 -1.92
CA VAL A 52 9.74 2.75 -2.63
C VAL A 52 8.49 2.39 -1.85
N CYS A 53 7.62 3.37 -1.62
CA CYS A 53 6.33 3.13 -0.99
C CYS A 53 5.38 2.52 -2.02
N MET A 54 4.75 1.41 -1.66
CA MET A 54 3.81 0.71 -2.56
C MET A 54 2.48 1.41 -2.65
N LEU A 55 2.15 2.26 -1.67
CA LEU A 55 0.97 3.11 -1.66
C LEU A 55 1.43 4.57 -1.73
N PRO A 56 1.57 5.15 -2.93
CA PRO A 56 2.04 6.54 -3.03
C PRO A 56 1.07 7.50 -2.34
N SER A 57 1.62 8.40 -1.53
CA SER A 57 0.85 9.41 -0.78
C SER A 57 -0.20 8.81 0.15
N MET A 58 0.06 7.61 0.69
CA MET A 58 -0.90 6.93 1.55
C MET A 58 -0.19 6.10 2.61
N VAL A 59 -0.74 6.09 3.82
CA VAL A 59 -0.33 5.18 4.89
C VAL A 59 -1.57 4.48 5.44
N LEU A 60 -1.40 3.26 5.94
CA LEU A 60 -2.47 2.52 6.58
C LEU A 60 -2.34 2.65 8.09
N VAL A 61 -3.41 3.04 8.76
CA VAL A 61 -3.42 3.28 10.20
C VAL A 61 -4.47 2.40 10.86
N CYS A 62 -4.14 1.88 12.03
CA CYS A 62 -5.05 1.06 12.82
C CYS A 62 -5.35 1.77 14.13
N LEU A 63 -6.59 2.15 14.32
CA LEU A 63 -7.02 2.88 15.52
C LEU A 63 -8.53 2.73 15.73
N GLU A 64 -8.98 3.18 16.89
CA GLU A 64 -10.41 3.18 17.18
C GLU A 64 -11.14 4.26 16.38
N GLU A 65 -12.37 4.00 16.03
CA GLU A 65 -13.19 4.95 15.26
C GLU A 65 -13.24 6.32 15.95
N LYS A 66 -13.35 6.36 17.28
CA LYS A 66 -13.40 7.60 18.06
C LYS A 66 -12.10 8.41 17.99
N ASP A 67 -10.97 7.76 17.67
CA ASP A 67 -9.66 8.39 17.63
C ASP A 67 -9.24 8.82 16.22
N THR A 68 -10.11 8.69 15.25
CA THR A 68 -9.79 9.00 13.84
C THR A 68 -9.41 10.46 13.60
N ALA A 69 -9.83 11.37 14.47
CA ALA A 69 -9.50 12.79 14.33
C ALA A 69 -8.08 13.13 14.79
N MET A 70 -7.45 12.31 15.62
CA MET A 70 -6.13 12.63 16.19
C MET A 70 -5.02 12.67 15.13
N VAL A 71 -5.17 11.95 14.03
CA VAL A 71 -4.17 11.92 12.96
C VAL A 71 -3.96 13.28 12.31
N PHE A 72 -4.96 14.15 12.36
CA PHE A 72 -4.87 15.47 11.74
C PHE A 72 -3.95 16.43 12.50
N ASN A 73 -3.49 16.06 13.68
CA ASN A 73 -2.47 16.79 14.40
C ASN A 73 -1.07 16.55 13.84
N VAL A 74 -0.91 15.60 12.94
CA VAL A 74 0.37 15.25 12.35
C VAL A 74 0.57 16.02 11.04
N PRO A 75 1.66 16.80 10.91
CA PRO A 75 1.96 17.47 9.64
C PRO A 75 2.15 16.46 8.51
N GLY A 76 1.60 16.74 7.36
CA GLY A 76 1.66 15.86 6.19
C GLY A 76 0.41 15.02 5.98
N VAL A 77 -0.44 14.89 6.98
CA VAL A 77 -1.72 14.18 6.85
C VAL A 77 -2.71 15.06 6.08
N VAL A 78 -3.38 14.48 5.09
CA VAL A 78 -4.35 15.19 4.24
C VAL A 78 -5.78 14.80 4.63
N ARG A 79 -6.15 13.56 4.40
CA ARG A 79 -7.51 13.06 4.70
C ARG A 79 -7.56 11.54 4.64
N TYR A 80 -8.65 10.98 5.14
CA TYR A 80 -8.93 9.55 4.98
C TYR A 80 -9.46 9.24 3.59
N LEU A 81 -9.27 8.00 3.16
CA LEU A 81 -9.96 7.46 1.98
C LEU A 81 -11.40 7.18 2.35
N PHE A 82 -12.34 7.61 1.51
CA PHE A 82 -13.76 7.38 1.69
C PHE A 82 -14.32 6.46 0.60
N GLU A 83 -15.23 5.59 1.00
CA GLU A 83 -16.04 4.76 0.10
C GLU A 83 -17.50 4.94 0.48
N GLU A 84 -18.34 5.27 -0.48
CA GLU A 84 -19.79 5.39 -0.27
C GLU A 84 -20.16 6.31 0.90
N GLY A 85 -19.43 7.41 1.05
CA GLY A 85 -19.70 8.40 2.10
C GLY A 85 -19.15 8.05 3.49
N LYS A 86 -18.44 6.93 3.61
CA LYS A 86 -17.85 6.50 4.88
C LYS A 86 -16.36 6.30 4.72
N ARG A 87 -15.63 6.39 5.83
CA ARG A 87 -14.20 6.05 5.80
C ARG A 87 -14.05 4.60 5.35
N ALA A 88 -13.20 4.38 4.36
CA ALA A 88 -12.92 3.02 3.87
C ALA A 88 -12.22 2.23 4.96
N VAL A 89 -12.74 1.08 5.31
CA VAL A 89 -12.11 0.16 6.26
C VAL A 89 -11.34 -0.88 5.46
N ILE A 90 -10.07 -1.02 5.81
CA ILE A 90 -9.20 -2.03 5.20
C ILE A 90 -9.27 -3.25 6.12
N ARG A 91 -9.57 -4.40 5.54
CA ARG A 91 -9.70 -5.62 6.33
C ARG A 91 -8.33 -6.16 6.73
N ASP A 92 -8.25 -6.78 7.90
CA ASP A 92 -7.01 -7.42 8.36
C ASP A 92 -6.46 -8.40 7.34
N GLU A 93 -7.33 -9.11 6.65
CA GLU A 93 -6.97 -10.04 5.59
C GLU A 93 -6.22 -9.35 4.45
N GLU A 94 -6.67 -8.14 4.09
CA GLU A 94 -6.01 -7.35 3.05
C GLU A 94 -4.61 -6.90 3.48
N ILE A 95 -4.47 -6.50 4.75
CA ILE A 95 -3.17 -6.11 5.31
C ILE A 95 -2.21 -7.31 5.31
N LYS A 96 -2.67 -8.44 5.80
CA LYS A 96 -1.87 -9.68 5.85
C LYS A 96 -1.48 -10.14 4.45
N ALA A 97 -2.39 -10.01 3.49
CA ALA A 97 -2.12 -10.37 2.10
C ALA A 97 -1.05 -9.46 1.50
N MET A 98 -1.09 -8.16 1.77
CA MET A 98 -0.05 -7.23 1.32
C MET A 98 1.30 -7.56 1.93
N GLN A 99 1.35 -7.85 3.23
CA GLN A 99 2.58 -8.22 3.91
C GLN A 99 3.17 -9.51 3.33
N ALA A 100 2.36 -10.54 3.16
CA ALA A 100 2.79 -11.80 2.58
C ALA A 100 3.27 -11.63 1.14
N PHE A 101 2.60 -10.78 0.38
CA PHE A 101 2.95 -10.51 -1.01
C PHE A 101 4.31 -9.84 -1.14
N LEU A 102 4.61 -8.89 -0.25
CA LEU A 102 5.89 -8.18 -0.26
C LEU A 102 7.05 -9.02 0.27
N GLU A 103 6.76 -9.97 1.16
CA GLU A 103 7.77 -10.88 1.70
C GLU A 103 8.16 -11.98 0.72
N ARG A 104 7.30 -12.26 -0.24
CA ARG A 104 7.54 -13.32 -1.23
C ARG A 104 7.75 -12.71 -2.59
N GLU A 105 8.83 -13.07 -3.22
CA GLU A 105 8.92 -12.92 -4.66
C GLU A 105 8.09 -14.05 -5.27
N VAL A 106 6.80 -13.78 -5.40
CA VAL A 106 5.89 -14.80 -5.93
C VAL A 106 6.02 -14.82 -7.44
N ALA A 107 6.50 -15.93 -7.96
CA ALA A 107 6.50 -16.15 -9.39
C ALA A 107 5.08 -16.50 -9.83
N GLU A 108 4.46 -15.60 -10.56
CA GLU A 108 3.13 -15.84 -11.10
C GLU A 108 3.19 -15.88 -12.61
N GLN A 109 2.42 -16.81 -13.14
CA GLN A 109 2.36 -16.95 -14.57
C GLN A 109 1.28 -16.03 -15.14
N ALA A 110 1.73 -15.09 -15.95
CA ALA A 110 0.83 -14.18 -16.61
C ALA A 110 1.31 -13.95 -18.04
N ALA A 111 1.50 -15.05 -18.76
CA ALA A 111 1.96 -15.02 -20.14
C ALA A 111 0.96 -14.24 -21.01
N GLY A 112 1.46 -13.35 -21.85
CA GLY A 112 0.65 -12.56 -22.76
C GLY A 112 0.02 -11.31 -22.17
N LEU A 113 0.37 -10.95 -20.94
CA LEU A 113 -0.13 -9.72 -20.34
C LEU A 113 0.44 -8.48 -21.02
N GLN A 114 -0.41 -7.48 -21.17
CA GLN A 114 -0.04 -6.18 -21.72
C GLN A 114 -0.42 -5.09 -20.74
N ILE A 115 0.22 -3.93 -20.89
CA ILE A 115 -0.12 -2.75 -20.09
C ILE A 115 -1.58 -2.38 -20.35
N GLY A 116 -2.33 -2.15 -19.27
CA GLY A 116 -3.76 -1.86 -19.32
C GLY A 116 -4.65 -3.06 -19.09
N ASP A 117 -4.09 -4.26 -19.13
CA ASP A 117 -4.86 -5.49 -18.86
C ASP A 117 -5.26 -5.56 -17.40
N LYS A 118 -6.44 -6.10 -17.15
CA LYS A 118 -6.90 -6.36 -15.79
C LYS A 118 -6.48 -7.77 -15.38
N VAL A 119 -5.90 -7.85 -14.20
CA VAL A 119 -5.44 -9.13 -13.66
C VAL A 119 -5.91 -9.29 -12.22
N ALA A 120 -6.08 -10.52 -11.79
CA ALA A 120 -6.29 -10.84 -10.38
C ALA A 120 -4.93 -11.01 -9.73
N VAL A 121 -4.66 -10.20 -8.72
CA VAL A 121 -3.38 -10.31 -8.00
C VAL A 121 -3.43 -11.58 -7.14
N PRO A 122 -2.42 -12.45 -7.26
CA PRO A 122 -2.40 -13.69 -6.50
C PRO A 122 -2.46 -13.43 -5.00
N LYS A 123 -3.13 -14.31 -4.28
CA LYS A 123 -3.24 -14.33 -2.81
C LYS A 123 -4.05 -13.23 -2.16
N ILE A 124 -4.15 -12.05 -2.76
CA ILE A 124 -5.00 -10.99 -2.19
C ILE A 124 -6.37 -10.92 -2.85
N ASN A 125 -6.57 -11.68 -3.91
CA ASN A 125 -7.86 -11.85 -4.58
C ASN A 125 -8.52 -10.52 -4.98
N GLN A 126 -7.72 -9.56 -5.40
CA GLN A 126 -8.20 -8.25 -5.83
C GLN A 126 -7.81 -8.01 -7.28
N GLN A 127 -8.67 -7.29 -7.99
CA GLN A 127 -8.38 -6.91 -9.37
C GLN A 127 -7.40 -5.75 -9.40
N ALA A 128 -6.53 -5.79 -10.40
CA ALA A 128 -5.55 -4.75 -10.63
C ALA A 128 -5.39 -4.52 -12.12
N THR A 129 -4.89 -3.34 -12.48
CA THR A 129 -4.59 -2.99 -13.87
C THR A 129 -3.07 -3.00 -14.05
N VAL A 130 -2.59 -3.70 -15.06
CA VAL A 130 -1.15 -3.76 -15.36
C VAL A 130 -0.69 -2.38 -15.82
N ILE A 131 0.30 -1.82 -15.15
CA ILE A 131 0.83 -0.50 -15.46
C ILE A 131 2.25 -0.54 -16.03
N ALA A 132 2.98 -1.61 -15.80
CA ALA A 132 4.31 -1.79 -16.38
C ALA A 132 4.69 -3.26 -16.40
N LEU A 133 5.50 -3.62 -17.38
CA LEU A 133 6.06 -4.96 -17.52
C LEU A 133 7.56 -4.82 -17.69
N GLN A 134 8.35 -5.51 -16.86
CA GLN A 134 9.80 -5.51 -16.93
C GLN A 134 10.30 -6.95 -16.88
N GLY A 135 10.58 -7.52 -18.05
CA GLY A 135 10.99 -8.91 -18.12
C GLY A 135 9.93 -9.83 -17.53
N LYS A 136 10.27 -10.53 -16.46
CA LYS A 136 9.34 -11.43 -15.76
C LYS A 136 8.59 -10.75 -14.62
N LYS A 137 8.73 -9.44 -14.48
CA LYS A 137 8.11 -8.70 -13.39
C LYS A 137 6.93 -7.90 -13.90
N CYS A 138 5.80 -8.00 -13.21
CA CYS A 138 4.59 -7.26 -13.53
C CYS A 138 4.31 -6.26 -12.41
N LEU A 139 4.07 -5.00 -12.79
CA LEU A 139 3.59 -3.97 -11.88
C LEU A 139 2.12 -3.71 -12.19
N ALA A 140 1.29 -3.76 -11.19
CA ALA A 140 -0.14 -3.55 -11.37
C ALA A 140 -0.68 -2.66 -10.25
N ARG A 141 -1.68 -1.85 -10.58
CA ARG A 141 -2.34 -0.96 -9.63
C ARG A 141 -3.65 -1.58 -9.19
N LEU A 142 -3.81 -1.76 -7.89
CA LEU A 142 -5.05 -2.28 -7.32
C LEU A 142 -6.19 -1.29 -7.60
N THR A 143 -7.30 -1.81 -8.12
CA THR A 143 -8.43 -0.97 -8.50
C THR A 143 -9.06 -0.29 -7.29
N ARG A 144 -9.17 -0.99 -6.18
CA ARG A 144 -9.83 -0.48 -4.99
C ARG A 144 -8.97 0.54 -4.23
N LEU A 145 -7.70 0.21 -3.98
CA LEU A 145 -6.84 1.02 -3.11
C LEU A 145 -5.90 1.95 -3.88
N GLY A 146 -5.75 1.75 -5.18
CA GLY A 146 -4.77 2.49 -5.96
C GLY A 146 -3.32 2.11 -5.65
N ALA A 147 -3.12 1.08 -4.86
CA ALA A 147 -1.78 0.59 -4.53
C ALA A 147 -1.13 -0.05 -5.75
N VAL A 148 0.16 0.18 -5.91
CA VAL A 148 0.94 -0.50 -6.94
C VAL A 148 1.61 -1.70 -6.30
N VAL A 149 1.33 -2.88 -6.83
CA VAL A 149 1.94 -4.14 -6.39
C VAL A 149 2.77 -4.72 -7.52
N SER A 150 3.78 -5.49 -7.16
CA SER A 150 4.59 -6.18 -8.16
C SER A 150 4.61 -7.67 -7.87
N PHE A 151 4.62 -8.45 -8.93
CA PHE A 151 4.76 -9.90 -8.82
C PHE A 151 5.57 -10.41 -10.01
N GLN A 152 6.21 -11.54 -9.81
CA GLN A 152 7.01 -12.14 -10.88
C GLN A 152 6.15 -13.03 -11.75
N LEU A 153 6.41 -12.97 -13.05
CA LEU A 153 5.81 -13.85 -14.05
C LEU A 153 6.68 -15.08 -14.23
N GLN A 154 6.06 -16.20 -14.40
CA GLN A 154 6.78 -17.44 -14.75
C GLN A 154 6.95 -17.58 -16.25
#